data_e2fa6651d6b644b9ef45df8e2fe78c60
#
_entry.id   e2fa6651d6b644b9ef45df8e2fe78c60
#
_cell.length_a   1.000
_cell.length_b   1.000
_cell.length_c   1.000
_cell.angle_alpha   90.00
_cell.angle_beta   90.00
_cell.angle_gamma   90.00
#
_symmetry.space_group_name_H-M   'P 1'
#
loop_
_entity.id
_entity.type
_entity.pdbx_description
1 polymer ?
#
loop_
_entity_poly.entity_id
_entity_poly.type
_entity_poly.pdbx_seq_one_letter_code
_entity_poly.pdbx_strand_id
1 'polypeptide(L)'
;RVAIVMPQCFETAVAYMAVLQMGAIAMPLSLLFGPDALEFRLQDSDAVLAIADARALDDLRLARKRCPALRTVLGVGVPDAVLAEADCEWSDTLAQFSDRFALVATRADDPAVLIYTSGTTGNPKGALIPHRALIGNLPGFVASQNWFGFDPYSPPSEHLAGIAQSAGDQNTAVFWSPADWAWTGGLMDALLPTLYFGRPIVA
;
A
#
# COMPACT_ATOMS: atom_id res chain seq x y z
N ARG A 1 -8.04 3.98 -9.50
CA ARG A 1 -7.72 3.07 -8.38
C ARG A 1 -6.75 2.02 -8.88
N VAL A 2 -5.80 1.66 -8.04
CA VAL A 2 -4.78 0.63 -8.31
C VAL A 2 -4.95 -0.47 -7.27
N ALA A 3 -5.29 -1.68 -7.70
CA ALA A 3 -5.36 -2.84 -6.83
C ALA A 3 -3.94 -3.33 -6.50
N ILE A 4 -3.69 -3.70 -5.25
CA ILE A 4 -2.42 -4.26 -4.79
C ILE A 4 -2.72 -5.62 -4.17
N VAL A 5 -2.41 -6.70 -4.91
CA VAL A 5 -2.67 -8.10 -4.54
C VAL A 5 -1.33 -8.78 -4.29
N MET A 6 -0.69 -8.38 -3.20
CA MET A 6 0.71 -8.67 -2.92
C MET A 6 0.90 -9.17 -1.48
N PRO A 7 1.94 -10.00 -1.22
CA PRO A 7 2.36 -10.31 0.15
C PRO A 7 3.05 -9.11 0.80
N GLN A 8 3.43 -9.26 2.04
CA GLN A 8 4.36 -8.35 2.71
C GLN A 8 5.75 -8.56 2.09
N CYS A 9 6.21 -7.58 1.29
CA CYS A 9 7.54 -7.59 0.68
C CYS A 9 7.95 -6.17 0.27
N PHE A 10 9.17 -6.00 -0.19
CA PHE A 10 9.72 -4.71 -0.63
C PHE A 10 8.90 -4.08 -1.74
N GLU A 11 8.54 -4.85 -2.77
CA GLU A 11 7.77 -4.39 -3.92
C GLU A 11 6.38 -3.87 -3.52
N THR A 12 5.77 -4.46 -2.49
CA THR A 12 4.50 -4.00 -1.94
C THR A 12 4.63 -2.62 -1.31
N ALA A 13 5.69 -2.37 -0.53
CA ALA A 13 5.96 -1.06 0.04
C ALA A 13 6.21 -0.02 -1.06
N VAL A 14 7.00 -0.37 -2.09
CA VAL A 14 7.24 0.49 -3.26
C VAL A 14 5.92 0.79 -4.00
N ALA A 15 5.07 -0.21 -4.21
CA ALA A 15 3.79 -0.06 -4.88
C ALA A 15 2.87 0.95 -4.15
N TYR A 16 2.74 0.84 -2.83
CA TYR A 16 1.97 1.82 -2.05
C TYR A 16 2.51 3.23 -2.21
N MET A 17 3.83 3.41 -2.04
CA MET A 17 4.43 4.73 -2.16
C MET A 17 4.27 5.32 -3.57
N ALA A 18 4.45 4.53 -4.61
CA ALA A 18 4.27 4.96 -5.99
C ALA A 18 2.82 5.40 -6.27
N VAL A 19 1.84 4.60 -5.84
CA VAL A 19 0.41 4.91 -6.03
C VAL A 19 0.03 6.22 -5.32
N LEU A 20 0.50 6.40 -4.08
CA LEU A 20 0.22 7.62 -3.32
C LEU A 20 0.90 8.86 -3.93
N GLN A 21 2.14 8.73 -4.38
CA GLN A 21 2.91 9.81 -4.99
C GLN A 21 2.32 10.29 -6.32
N MET A 22 1.70 9.39 -7.09
CA MET A 22 1.02 9.75 -8.33
C MET A 22 -0.42 10.26 -8.12
N GLY A 23 -0.86 10.42 -6.87
CA GLY A 23 -2.21 10.89 -6.54
C GLY A 23 -3.31 9.89 -6.89
N ALA A 24 -2.96 8.62 -7.06
CA ALA A 24 -3.93 7.55 -7.27
C ALA A 24 -4.37 6.94 -5.94
N ILE A 25 -5.42 6.14 -5.98
CA ILE A 25 -6.00 5.50 -4.79
C ILE A 25 -5.47 4.06 -4.72
N ALA A 26 -4.72 3.74 -3.67
CA ALA A 26 -4.27 2.39 -3.40
C ALA A 26 -5.43 1.54 -2.86
N MET A 27 -5.66 0.39 -3.47
CA MET A 27 -6.67 -0.57 -3.03
C MET A 27 -5.99 -1.88 -2.64
N PRO A 28 -5.69 -2.06 -1.34
CA PRO A 28 -5.12 -3.31 -0.85
C PRO A 28 -6.11 -4.46 -0.94
N LEU A 29 -5.65 -5.59 -1.48
CA LEU A 29 -6.41 -6.83 -1.58
C LEU A 29 -5.57 -8.00 -1.08
N SER A 30 -6.12 -8.80 -0.18
CA SER A 30 -5.41 -9.96 0.37
C SER A 30 -5.23 -11.05 -0.67
N LEU A 31 -4.08 -11.73 -0.63
CA LEU A 31 -3.82 -12.95 -1.40
C LEU A 31 -4.76 -14.11 -1.05
N LEU A 32 -5.52 -14.00 0.04
CA LEU A 32 -6.50 -14.99 0.45
C LEU A 32 -7.85 -14.82 -0.26
N PHE A 33 -8.02 -13.78 -1.08
CA PHE A 33 -9.24 -13.58 -1.84
C PHE A 33 -9.24 -14.46 -3.09
N GLY A 34 -10.24 -15.32 -3.19
CA GLY A 34 -10.53 -16.05 -4.43
C GLY A 34 -11.15 -15.13 -5.51
N PRO A 35 -11.38 -15.68 -6.74
CA PRO A 35 -11.79 -14.91 -7.91
C PRO A 35 -13.07 -14.09 -7.70
N ASP A 36 -14.10 -14.64 -7.05
CA ASP A 36 -15.36 -13.91 -6.84
C ASP A 36 -15.18 -12.71 -5.91
N ALA A 37 -14.33 -12.86 -4.88
CA ALA A 37 -14.03 -11.79 -3.94
C ALA A 37 -13.19 -10.68 -4.59
N LEU A 38 -12.27 -11.02 -5.50
CA LEU A 38 -11.50 -10.09 -6.31
C LEU A 38 -12.42 -9.39 -7.33
N GLU A 39 -13.24 -10.16 -8.07
CA GLU A 39 -14.17 -9.64 -9.07
C GLU A 39 -15.06 -8.54 -8.47
N PHE A 40 -15.73 -8.84 -7.35
CA PHE A 40 -16.59 -7.86 -6.69
C PHE A 40 -15.87 -6.53 -6.41
N ARG A 41 -14.68 -6.60 -5.81
CA ARG A 41 -13.93 -5.40 -5.42
C ARG A 41 -13.37 -4.62 -6.61
N LEU A 42 -12.91 -5.33 -7.63
CA LEU A 42 -12.40 -4.71 -8.85
C LEU A 42 -13.51 -4.02 -9.63
N GLN A 43 -14.73 -4.60 -9.68
CA GLN A 43 -15.90 -3.98 -10.31
C GLN A 43 -16.39 -2.77 -9.53
N ASP A 44 -16.62 -2.93 -8.22
CA ASP A 44 -17.16 -1.87 -7.35
C ASP A 44 -16.21 -0.65 -7.28
N SER A 45 -14.90 -0.90 -7.37
CA SER A 45 -13.89 0.16 -7.36
C SER A 45 -13.58 0.77 -8.71
N ASP A 46 -13.96 0.16 -9.84
CA ASP A 46 -13.46 0.50 -11.17
C ASP A 46 -11.92 0.55 -11.22
N ALA A 47 -11.23 -0.40 -10.60
CA ALA A 47 -9.77 -0.47 -10.63
C ALA A 47 -9.26 -0.65 -12.06
N VAL A 48 -8.27 0.16 -12.43
CA VAL A 48 -7.74 0.20 -13.81
C VAL A 48 -6.43 -0.59 -13.97
N LEU A 49 -5.71 -0.79 -12.87
CA LEU A 49 -4.44 -1.50 -12.78
C LEU A 49 -4.48 -2.40 -11.56
N ALA A 50 -3.88 -3.58 -11.66
CA ALA A 50 -3.54 -4.43 -10.52
C ALA A 50 -2.04 -4.67 -10.49
N ILE A 51 -1.43 -4.52 -9.32
CA ILE A 51 -0.06 -4.97 -9.03
C ILE A 51 -0.21 -6.28 -8.26
N ALA A 52 0.38 -7.36 -8.77
CA ALA A 52 0.04 -8.68 -8.29
C ALA A 52 1.24 -9.63 -8.18
N ASP A 53 1.29 -10.37 -7.10
CA ASP A 53 2.17 -11.52 -6.93
C ASP A 53 1.74 -12.68 -7.85
N ALA A 54 2.70 -13.52 -8.23
CA ALA A 54 2.45 -14.69 -9.07
C ALA A 54 1.30 -15.58 -8.56
N ARG A 55 1.14 -15.70 -7.24
CA ARG A 55 0.08 -16.50 -6.61
C ARG A 55 -1.33 -15.99 -6.83
N ALA A 56 -1.49 -14.70 -7.14
CA ALA A 56 -2.80 -14.08 -7.38
C ALA A 56 -3.23 -14.11 -8.86
N LEU A 57 -2.34 -14.45 -9.78
CA LEU A 57 -2.58 -14.26 -11.23
C LEU A 57 -3.75 -15.07 -11.75
N ASP A 58 -3.90 -16.32 -11.36
CA ASP A 58 -4.97 -17.18 -11.90
C ASP A 58 -6.34 -16.67 -11.43
N ASP A 59 -6.48 -16.27 -10.16
CA ASP A 59 -7.71 -15.69 -9.63
C ASP A 59 -8.00 -14.33 -10.26
N LEU A 60 -6.98 -13.49 -10.47
CA LEU A 60 -7.13 -12.21 -11.16
C LEU A 60 -7.55 -12.39 -12.63
N ARG A 61 -7.03 -13.38 -13.32
CA ARG A 61 -7.45 -13.71 -14.71
C ARG A 61 -8.92 -14.10 -14.78
N LEU A 62 -9.38 -14.88 -13.80
CA LEU A 62 -10.80 -15.25 -13.73
C LEU A 62 -11.66 -14.02 -13.45
N ALA A 63 -11.30 -13.22 -12.45
CA ALA A 63 -12.01 -12.01 -12.09
C ALA A 63 -12.05 -10.98 -13.23
N ARG A 64 -10.93 -10.78 -13.94
CA ARG A 64 -10.78 -9.79 -15.02
C ARG A 64 -11.80 -9.96 -16.15
N LYS A 65 -12.27 -11.19 -16.41
CA LYS A 65 -13.26 -11.45 -17.46
C LYS A 65 -14.54 -10.63 -17.30
N ARG A 66 -14.85 -10.22 -16.07
CA ARG A 66 -16.02 -9.40 -15.72
C ARG A 66 -15.67 -8.01 -15.21
N CYS A 67 -14.38 -7.62 -15.26
CA CYS A 67 -13.88 -6.32 -14.80
C CYS A 67 -13.34 -5.48 -15.96
N PRO A 68 -14.20 -4.89 -16.82
CA PRO A 68 -13.76 -4.23 -18.05
C PRO A 68 -12.89 -2.98 -17.78
N ALA A 69 -12.94 -2.40 -16.58
CA ALA A 69 -12.08 -1.30 -16.18
C ALA A 69 -10.63 -1.72 -15.96
N LEU A 70 -10.38 -2.98 -15.57
CA LEU A 70 -9.03 -3.51 -15.32
C LEU A 70 -8.29 -3.75 -16.65
N ARG A 71 -7.43 -2.81 -17.01
CA ARG A 71 -6.71 -2.78 -18.29
C ARG A 71 -5.43 -3.61 -18.26
N THR A 72 -4.66 -3.51 -17.17
CA THR A 72 -3.31 -4.07 -17.07
C THR A 72 -3.10 -4.72 -15.71
N VAL A 73 -2.38 -5.82 -15.69
CA VAL A 73 -1.81 -6.41 -14.49
C VAL A 73 -0.28 -6.27 -14.57
N LEU A 74 0.31 -5.67 -13.54
CA LEU A 74 1.75 -5.60 -13.34
C LEU A 74 2.15 -6.74 -12.41
N GLY A 75 2.72 -7.80 -12.98
CA GLY A 75 3.10 -9.01 -12.27
C GLY A 75 4.46 -8.88 -11.59
N VAL A 76 4.57 -9.24 -10.34
CA VAL A 76 5.81 -9.23 -9.56
C VAL A 76 6.35 -10.64 -9.41
N GLY A 77 7.60 -10.86 -9.86
CA GLY A 77 8.23 -12.18 -9.82
C GLY A 77 7.58 -13.19 -10.76
N VAL A 78 7.05 -12.72 -11.87
CA VAL A 78 6.27 -13.51 -12.83
C VAL A 78 7.04 -13.59 -14.15
N PRO A 79 7.32 -14.79 -14.68
CA PRO A 79 7.91 -14.91 -16.01
C PRO A 79 6.97 -14.32 -17.10
N ASP A 80 7.54 -13.58 -18.05
CA ASP A 80 6.79 -12.98 -19.17
C ASP A 80 5.90 -13.98 -19.92
N ALA A 81 6.36 -15.21 -20.06
CA ALA A 81 5.63 -16.27 -20.76
C ALA A 81 4.26 -16.62 -20.16
N VAL A 82 3.98 -16.19 -18.91
CA VAL A 82 2.71 -16.43 -18.25
C VAL A 82 1.83 -15.19 -18.16
N LEU A 83 2.31 -14.03 -18.65
CA LEU A 83 1.54 -12.79 -18.68
C LEU A 83 0.66 -12.75 -19.95
N ALA A 84 -0.49 -12.08 -19.84
CA ALA A 84 -1.33 -11.78 -21.00
C ALA A 84 -0.72 -10.61 -21.82
N GLU A 85 -1.12 -10.45 -23.09
CA GLU A 85 -0.57 -9.41 -23.98
C GLU A 85 -0.63 -7.98 -23.44
N ALA A 86 -1.64 -7.67 -22.63
CA ALA A 86 -1.81 -6.34 -22.02
C ALA A 86 -1.16 -6.21 -20.64
N ASP A 87 -0.49 -7.25 -20.16
CA ASP A 87 0.13 -7.29 -18.83
C ASP A 87 1.65 -7.11 -18.94
N CYS A 88 2.29 -6.71 -17.85
CA CYS A 88 3.71 -6.39 -17.81
C CYS A 88 4.38 -7.08 -16.62
N GLU A 89 5.65 -7.43 -16.76
CA GLU A 89 6.49 -7.83 -15.63
C GLU A 89 7.04 -6.58 -14.92
N TRP A 90 7.09 -6.64 -13.59
CA TRP A 90 7.47 -5.52 -12.73
C TRP A 90 8.87 -5.00 -13.02
N SER A 91 9.88 -5.86 -12.97
CA SER A 91 11.29 -5.44 -13.09
C SER A 91 11.62 -4.94 -14.48
N ASP A 92 11.12 -5.62 -15.50
CA ASP A 92 11.33 -5.24 -16.90
C ASP A 92 10.62 -3.93 -17.23
N THR A 93 9.44 -3.72 -16.65
CA THR A 93 8.71 -2.45 -16.80
C THR A 93 9.49 -1.30 -16.16
N LEU A 94 9.93 -1.47 -14.91
CA LEU A 94 10.69 -0.42 -14.21
C LEU A 94 11.98 -0.05 -14.92
N ALA A 95 12.68 -1.02 -15.51
CA ALA A 95 13.92 -0.78 -16.25
C ALA A 95 13.76 0.13 -17.49
N GLN A 96 12.52 0.27 -17.99
CA GLN A 96 12.21 1.08 -19.19
C GLN A 96 11.88 2.53 -18.87
N PHE A 97 11.65 2.88 -17.61
CA PHE A 97 11.23 4.22 -17.21
C PHE A 97 12.34 4.98 -16.48
N SER A 98 12.22 6.30 -16.49
CA SER A 98 13.10 7.19 -15.74
C SER A 98 12.87 7.07 -14.23
N ASP A 99 13.95 7.21 -13.46
CA ASP A 99 13.92 7.38 -12.01
C ASP A 99 13.42 8.76 -11.55
N ARG A 100 13.20 9.67 -12.50
CA ARG A 100 12.70 11.03 -12.24
C ARG A 100 11.20 11.08 -12.40
N PHE A 101 10.52 11.40 -11.30
CA PHE A 101 9.07 11.56 -11.26
C PHE A 101 8.69 12.86 -10.56
N ALA A 102 7.76 13.62 -11.15
CA ALA A 102 7.18 14.79 -10.51
C ALA A 102 5.99 14.36 -9.64
N LEU A 103 6.10 14.58 -8.33
CA LEU A 103 5.03 14.27 -7.39
C LEU A 103 3.76 15.03 -7.73
N VAL A 104 2.62 14.35 -7.67
CA VAL A 104 1.32 15.00 -7.80
C VAL A 104 1.00 15.72 -6.49
N ALA A 105 0.67 17.01 -6.57
CA ALA A 105 0.27 17.79 -5.40
C ALA A 105 -1.14 17.40 -4.96
N THR A 106 -1.23 16.44 -4.03
CA THR A 106 -2.48 16.02 -3.41
C THR A 106 -2.86 16.92 -2.24
N ARG A 107 -4.15 16.98 -1.93
CA ARG A 107 -4.70 17.68 -0.76
C ARG A 107 -4.94 16.71 0.39
N ALA A 108 -5.05 17.25 1.59
CA ALA A 108 -5.34 16.46 2.78
C ALA A 108 -6.64 15.63 2.69
N ASP A 109 -7.65 16.15 2.00
CA ASP A 109 -8.95 15.52 1.83
C ASP A 109 -9.05 14.63 0.59
N ASP A 110 -8.04 14.63 -0.28
CA ASP A 110 -8.04 13.75 -1.44
C ASP A 110 -7.97 12.28 -1.00
N PRO A 111 -8.65 11.37 -1.71
CA PRO A 111 -8.63 9.96 -1.40
C PRO A 111 -7.23 9.38 -1.62
N ALA A 112 -6.76 8.58 -0.66
CA ALA A 112 -5.46 7.92 -0.69
C ALA A 112 -5.56 6.39 -0.76
N VAL A 113 -6.43 5.80 0.06
CA VAL A 113 -6.58 4.35 0.18
C VAL A 113 -8.06 3.97 0.15
N LEU A 114 -8.38 2.85 -0.52
CA LEU A 114 -9.71 2.25 -0.52
C LEU A 114 -9.62 0.86 0.13
N ILE A 115 -10.14 0.70 1.33
CA ILE A 115 -10.14 -0.56 2.07
C ILE A 115 -11.54 -1.15 2.12
N TYR A 116 -11.68 -2.42 1.72
CA TYR A 116 -12.93 -3.15 1.83
C TYR A 116 -13.07 -3.81 3.20
N THR A 117 -14.15 -3.51 3.87
CA THR A 117 -14.52 -4.12 5.14
C THR A 117 -15.67 -5.09 4.96
N SER A 118 -15.70 -6.17 5.76
CA SER A 118 -16.87 -7.03 5.84
C SER A 118 -18.02 -6.24 6.49
N GLY A 119 -19.00 -5.86 5.69
CA GLY A 119 -20.24 -5.30 6.24
C GLY A 119 -20.92 -6.31 7.16
N THR A 120 -21.61 -5.86 8.19
CA THR A 120 -22.38 -6.74 9.10
C THR A 120 -23.54 -7.45 8.39
N THR A 121 -23.95 -6.95 7.23
CA THR A 121 -25.02 -7.52 6.39
C THR A 121 -24.73 -7.23 4.92
N GLY A 122 -24.52 -8.27 4.11
CA GLY A 122 -24.40 -8.17 2.66
C GLY A 122 -22.96 -8.08 2.12
N ASN A 123 -22.80 -7.48 0.95
CA ASN A 123 -21.51 -7.37 0.26
C ASN A 123 -20.53 -6.49 1.02
N PRO A 124 -19.22 -6.73 0.87
CA PRO A 124 -18.18 -5.86 1.42
C PRO A 124 -18.37 -4.40 0.98
N LYS A 125 -18.03 -3.46 1.86
CA LYS A 125 -18.13 -2.03 1.58
C LYS A 125 -16.75 -1.41 1.53
N GLY A 126 -16.50 -0.60 0.51
CA GLY A 126 -15.27 0.17 0.35
C GLY A 126 -15.27 1.40 1.26
N ALA A 127 -14.33 1.48 2.18
CA ALA A 127 -14.06 2.66 3.00
C ALA A 127 -12.96 3.50 2.34
N LEU A 128 -13.29 4.73 1.93
CA LEU A 128 -12.36 5.64 1.29
C LEU A 128 -11.64 6.47 2.35
N ILE A 129 -10.33 6.32 2.43
CA ILE A 129 -9.47 6.93 3.44
C ILE A 129 -8.70 8.09 2.81
N PRO A 130 -8.82 9.34 3.30
CA PRO A 130 -8.10 10.48 2.75
C PRO A 130 -6.64 10.55 3.22
N HIS A 131 -5.80 11.32 2.49
CA HIS A 131 -4.39 11.51 2.84
C HIS A 131 -4.17 11.98 4.28
N ARG A 132 -5.03 12.86 4.80
CA ARG A 132 -4.91 13.34 6.20
C ARG A 132 -4.98 12.24 7.24
N ALA A 133 -5.67 11.13 6.96
CA ALA A 133 -5.78 10.01 7.90
C ALA A 133 -4.43 9.29 8.08
N LEU A 134 -3.58 9.27 7.04
CA LEU A 134 -2.25 8.69 7.09
C LEU A 134 -1.36 9.44 8.09
N ILE A 135 -1.48 10.76 8.13
CA ILE A 135 -0.73 11.62 9.06
C ILE A 135 -1.41 11.65 10.45
N GLY A 136 -2.74 11.70 10.46
CA GLY A 136 -3.52 11.76 11.71
C GLY A 136 -3.39 10.52 12.59
N ASN A 137 -3.01 9.38 12.02
CA ASN A 137 -2.78 8.15 12.76
C ASN A 137 -1.42 8.11 13.51
N LEU A 138 -0.45 8.93 13.09
CA LEU A 138 0.92 8.84 13.59
C LEU A 138 1.07 9.03 15.12
N PRO A 139 0.40 9.99 15.79
CA PRO A 139 0.49 10.11 17.23
C PRO A 139 -0.01 8.87 17.98
N GLY A 140 -1.10 8.28 17.51
CA GLY A 140 -1.65 7.04 18.07
C GLY A 140 -0.69 5.86 17.87
N PHE A 141 -0.09 5.74 16.70
CA PHE A 141 0.92 4.73 16.42
C PHE A 141 2.12 4.86 17.36
N VAL A 142 2.74 6.05 17.47
CA VAL A 142 3.89 6.29 18.34
C VAL A 142 3.57 5.95 19.79
N ALA A 143 2.42 6.41 20.32
CA ALA A 143 2.01 6.13 21.69
C ALA A 143 1.77 4.65 21.94
N SER A 144 1.11 3.94 21.02
CA SER A 144 0.81 2.50 21.15
C SER A 144 2.06 1.60 21.04
N GLN A 145 3.11 2.07 20.36
CA GLN A 145 4.37 1.37 20.16
C GLN A 145 5.47 1.79 21.16
N ASN A 146 5.06 2.12 22.37
CA ASN A 146 5.98 2.57 23.44
C ASN A 146 6.96 3.66 22.96
N TRP A 147 6.37 4.73 22.40
CA TRP A 147 7.06 5.89 21.82
C TRP A 147 7.88 5.61 20.56
N PHE A 148 7.83 4.42 20.05
CA PHE A 148 8.48 4.01 18.78
C PHE A 148 9.95 4.46 18.69
N GLY A 149 10.69 4.37 19.81
CA GLY A 149 12.09 4.75 19.91
C GLY A 149 12.33 6.26 20.09
N PHE A 150 11.29 7.09 20.20
CA PHE A 150 11.42 8.49 20.60
C PHE A 150 11.51 8.61 22.12
N ASP A 151 12.25 9.61 22.59
CA ASP A 151 12.25 9.98 24.00
C ASP A 151 11.11 10.96 24.29
N PRO A 152 10.06 10.55 25.06
CA PRO A 152 8.93 11.42 25.35
C PRO A 152 9.26 12.58 26.29
N TYR A 153 10.44 12.57 26.89
CA TYR A 153 10.91 13.61 27.83
C TYR A 153 11.85 14.61 27.17
N SER A 154 12.28 14.37 25.92
CA SER A 154 13.08 15.35 25.19
C SER A 154 12.26 16.57 24.77
N PRO A 155 12.88 17.77 24.75
CA PRO A 155 12.20 19.00 24.35
C PRO A 155 11.63 18.89 22.93
N PRO A 156 10.45 19.48 22.62
CA PRO A 156 9.85 19.45 21.31
C PRO A 156 10.74 19.96 20.16
N SER A 157 11.66 20.90 20.49
CA SER A 157 12.63 21.42 19.51
C SER A 157 13.62 20.38 19.01
N GLU A 158 13.99 19.42 19.84
CA GLU A 158 14.91 18.34 19.47
C GLU A 158 14.18 17.28 18.64
N HIS A 159 12.92 17.01 18.93
CA HIS A 159 12.09 16.11 18.13
C HIS A 159 11.88 16.64 16.71
N LEU A 160 11.63 17.94 16.54
CA LEU A 160 11.46 18.55 15.22
C LEU A 160 12.78 18.63 14.45
N ALA A 161 13.89 18.90 15.12
CA ALA A 161 15.21 18.88 14.50
C ALA A 161 15.62 17.46 14.07
N GLY A 162 15.26 16.43 14.84
CA GLY A 162 15.49 15.02 14.51
C GLY A 162 14.71 14.52 13.30
N ILE A 163 13.52 15.05 13.03
CA ILE A 163 12.75 14.77 11.82
C ILE A 163 13.42 15.40 10.60
N ALA A 164 14.08 16.55 10.75
CA ALA A 164 14.71 17.30 9.67
C ALA A 164 16.19 16.94 9.42
N GLN A 165 16.91 16.42 10.42
CA GLN A 165 18.36 16.18 10.37
C GLN A 165 18.76 14.73 10.65
N SER A 166 18.26 13.78 9.91
CA SER A 166 18.55 12.37 10.13
C SER A 166 17.91 11.79 11.40
N ALA A 167 16.75 11.23 11.27
CA ALA A 167 16.19 10.24 12.19
C ALA A 167 17.14 9.03 12.42
N GLY A 168 18.40 9.12 11.95
CA GLY A 168 19.37 8.04 11.93
C GLY A 168 20.06 7.76 13.25
N ASP A 169 20.37 8.76 14.03
CA ASP A 169 21.37 8.56 15.10
C ASP A 169 20.80 8.29 16.49
N GLN A 170 19.54 8.55 16.76
CA GLN A 170 18.98 8.32 18.12
C GLN A 170 17.84 7.29 18.16
N ASN A 171 17.12 7.07 17.07
CA ASN A 171 16.04 6.10 17.04
C ASN A 171 16.47 4.81 16.33
N THR A 172 16.63 3.71 17.07
CA THR A 172 17.05 2.40 16.57
C THR A 172 15.87 1.43 16.35
N ALA A 173 14.63 1.93 16.40
CA ALA A 173 13.45 1.07 16.27
C ALA A 173 13.46 0.31 14.94
N VAL A 174 13.18 -0.99 15.01
CA VAL A 174 12.88 -1.87 13.89
C VAL A 174 11.49 -2.42 14.13
N PHE A 175 10.60 -2.26 13.16
CA PHE A 175 9.21 -2.68 13.32
C PHE A 175 8.95 -4.03 12.69
N TRP A 176 8.11 -4.82 13.33
CA TRP A 176 7.56 -6.06 12.78
C TRP A 176 6.11 -6.22 13.23
N SER A 177 5.28 -6.71 12.32
CA SER A 177 3.89 -7.06 12.63
C SER A 177 3.48 -8.28 11.80
N PRO A 178 2.77 -9.25 12.37
CA PRO A 178 2.20 -10.37 11.62
C PRO A 178 0.97 -9.96 10.79
N ALA A 179 0.48 -8.74 10.95
CA ALA A 179 -0.72 -8.26 10.26
C ALA A 179 -0.43 -8.03 8.78
N ASP A 180 -1.20 -8.68 7.90
CA ASP A 180 -1.13 -8.51 6.45
C ASP A 180 -1.38 -7.03 6.06
N TRP A 181 -0.51 -6.48 5.21
CA TRP A 181 -0.59 -5.10 4.72
C TRP A 181 -1.78 -4.84 3.80
N ALA A 182 -2.54 -5.86 3.46
CA ALA A 182 -3.83 -5.70 2.80
C ALA A 182 -4.97 -5.25 3.75
N TRP A 183 -4.72 -5.21 5.05
CA TRP A 183 -5.70 -4.81 6.07
C TRP A 183 -5.27 -3.54 6.79
N THR A 184 -6.24 -2.86 7.40
CA THR A 184 -6.02 -1.58 8.10
C THR A 184 -4.89 -1.70 9.13
N GLY A 185 -4.88 -2.72 9.98
CA GLY A 185 -3.84 -2.90 10.99
C GLY A 185 -2.44 -3.07 10.40
N GLY A 186 -2.28 -3.87 9.35
CA GLY A 186 -0.99 -4.05 8.68
C GLY A 186 -0.56 -2.82 7.89
N LEU A 187 -1.48 -2.14 7.23
CA LEU A 187 -1.17 -0.96 6.42
C LEU A 187 -1.00 0.31 7.24
N MET A 188 -2.03 0.65 8.04
CA MET A 188 -2.12 1.93 8.74
C MET A 188 -1.38 1.94 10.08
N ASP A 189 -1.27 0.76 10.74
CA ASP A 189 -0.66 0.65 12.06
C ASP A 189 0.69 -0.10 12.02
N ALA A 190 1.23 -0.39 10.83
CA ALA A 190 2.55 -0.99 10.68
C ALA A 190 3.33 -0.36 9.52
N LEU A 191 2.97 -0.66 8.24
CA LEU A 191 3.78 -0.27 7.08
C LEU A 191 3.94 1.25 6.96
N LEU A 192 2.83 1.99 6.79
CA LEU A 192 2.89 3.40 6.45
C LEU A 192 3.51 4.27 7.55
N PRO A 193 3.18 4.10 8.85
CA PRO A 193 3.85 4.84 9.92
C PRO A 193 5.34 4.54 10.00
N THR A 194 5.74 3.29 9.86
CA THR A 194 7.16 2.90 9.90
C THR A 194 7.96 3.56 8.78
N LEU A 195 7.41 3.55 7.55
CA LEU A 195 8.02 4.24 6.41
C LEU A 195 8.05 5.76 6.59
N TYR A 196 6.98 6.35 7.16
CA TYR A 196 6.94 7.78 7.46
C TYR A 196 8.09 8.23 8.38
N PHE A 197 8.38 7.44 9.40
CA PHE A 197 9.48 7.72 10.33
C PHE A 197 10.85 7.25 9.81
N GLY A 198 10.94 6.75 8.56
CA GLY A 198 12.19 6.27 7.97
C GLY A 198 12.79 5.09 8.72
N ARG A 199 11.96 4.25 9.35
CA ARG A 199 12.44 3.11 10.14
C ARG A 199 12.35 1.80 9.35
N PRO A 200 13.27 0.84 9.61
CA PRO A 200 13.18 -0.48 9.04
C PRO A 200 11.91 -1.21 9.49
N ILE A 201 11.27 -1.90 8.53
CA ILE A 201 10.19 -2.85 8.80
C ILE A 201 10.58 -4.21 8.28
N VAL A 202 10.32 -5.24 9.07
CA VAL A 202 10.51 -6.64 8.68
C VAL A 202 9.20 -7.15 8.09
N ALA A 203 9.28 -7.76 6.90
CA ALA A 203 8.19 -8.32 6.12
C ALA A 203 8.19 -9.85 6.17
#